data_74d76e2abb50e8515f261f3c6b7c2dc3
#
_entry.id   74d76e2abb50e8515f261f3c6b7c2dc3
#
_cell.length_a   1.000
_cell.length_b   1.000
_cell.length_c   1.000
_cell.angle_alpha   90.00
_cell.angle_beta   90.00
_cell.angle_gamma   90.00
#
_symmetry.space_group_name_H-M   'P 1'
#
loop_
_entity.id
_entity.type
_entity.pdbx_description
1 polymer ?
#
loop_
_entity_poly.entity_id
_entity_poly.type
_entity_poly.pdbx_seq_one_letter_code
_entity_poly.pdbx_strand_id
1 'polypeptide(L)' 'MAEYHVGCGTLGSAIYAGTLTKNKDKWLYRSTVTVEAISAAAQYLVMNDICMVFEMNGKRYRLQAIEQEEASHDEN' A
#
# COMPACT_ATOMS: atom_id res chain seq x y z
N MET A 1 11.06 2.45 23.07
CA MET A 1 10.25 3.30 22.20
C MET A 1 9.59 2.47 21.13
N ALA A 2 8.32 2.68 20.88
CA ALA A 2 7.61 1.93 19.86
C ALA A 2 7.99 2.44 18.48
N GLU A 3 7.96 1.55 17.51
CA GLU A 3 8.37 1.87 16.16
C GLU A 3 7.15 2.05 15.26
N TYR A 4 7.16 3.06 14.44
CA TYR A 4 6.08 3.30 13.49
C TYR A 4 6.17 2.28 12.35
N HIS A 5 5.03 1.78 11.93
CA HIS A 5 4.99 0.71 10.95
C HIS A 5 3.76 0.84 10.06
N VAL A 6 3.90 0.49 8.79
CA VAL A 6 2.79 0.40 7.87
C VAL A 6 2.82 -1.01 7.32
N GLY A 7 1.70 -1.70 7.38
CA GLY A 7 1.68 -3.06 6.90
C GLY A 7 0.29 -3.51 6.49
N CYS A 8 0.26 -4.63 5.79
CA CYS A 8 -0.98 -5.23 5.33
C CYS A 8 -1.48 -6.20 6.39
N GLY A 9 -2.77 -6.20 6.60
CA GLY A 9 -3.35 -7.12 7.56
C GLY A 9 -3.31 -8.54 7.06
N THR A 10 -3.54 -9.47 7.96
CA THR A 10 -3.56 -10.88 7.65
C THR A 10 -4.59 -11.14 6.57
N LEU A 11 -4.22 -11.93 5.58
CA LEU A 11 -5.09 -12.29 4.45
C LEU A 11 -5.50 -11.08 3.62
N GLY A 12 -4.72 -10.00 3.69
CA GLY A 12 -4.98 -8.86 2.87
C GLY A 12 -6.23 -8.08 3.24
N SER A 13 -6.63 -8.13 4.51
CA SER A 13 -7.88 -7.50 4.90
C SER A 13 -7.85 -5.98 4.80
N ALA A 14 -6.72 -5.36 5.09
CA ALA A 14 -6.61 -3.90 5.06
C ALA A 14 -5.16 -3.50 5.25
N ILE A 15 -4.87 -2.23 4.99
CA ILE A 15 -3.56 -1.69 5.28
C ILE A 15 -3.68 -0.85 6.55
N TYR A 16 -2.77 -1.08 7.47
CA TYR A 16 -2.76 -0.40 8.76
C TYR A 16 -1.49 0.39 8.95
N ALA A 17 -1.59 1.47 9.67
CA ALA A 17 -0.43 2.26 10.08
C ALA A 17 -0.53 2.50 11.56
N GLY A 18 0.59 2.45 12.25
CA GLY A 18 0.60 2.66 13.67
C GLY A 18 1.93 2.32 14.27
N THR A 19 1.93 1.95 15.54
CA THR A 19 3.16 1.60 16.23
C THR A 19 3.09 0.17 16.69
N LEU A 20 4.25 -0.48 16.71
CA LEU A 20 4.36 -1.85 17.16
C LEU A 20 4.89 -1.87 18.57
N THR A 21 4.66 -3.00 19.26
CA THR A 21 5.26 -3.21 20.57
C THR A 21 6.77 -3.32 20.42
N LYS A 22 7.45 -3.29 21.55
CA LYS A 22 8.89 -3.37 21.57
C LYS A 22 9.42 -4.60 20.84
N ASN A 23 8.73 -5.71 20.92
CA ASN A 23 9.14 -6.93 20.27
C ASN A 23 8.69 -7.02 18.82
N LYS A 24 7.91 -6.05 18.37
CA LYS A 24 7.42 -5.99 17.00
C LYS A 24 6.52 -7.15 16.60
N ASP A 25 5.92 -7.81 17.57
CA ASP A 25 5.04 -8.93 17.28
C ASP A 25 3.57 -8.55 17.37
N LYS A 26 3.24 -7.36 17.81
CA LYS A 26 1.86 -6.92 17.92
C LYS A 26 1.77 -5.43 17.65
N TRP A 27 0.58 -5.00 17.26
CA TRP A 27 0.31 -3.58 17.15
C TRP A 27 0.05 -3.02 18.54
N LEU A 28 0.75 -1.99 18.90
CA LEU A 28 0.48 -1.24 20.10
C LEU A 28 -0.68 -0.29 19.83
N TYR A 29 -0.69 0.29 18.65
CA TYR A 29 -1.71 1.20 18.22
C TYR A 29 -1.73 1.18 16.70
N ARG A 30 -2.92 1.13 16.10
CA ARG A 30 -3.00 1.13 14.64
C ARG A 30 -4.29 1.77 14.18
N SER A 31 -4.27 2.27 12.96
CA SER A 31 -5.49 2.73 12.30
C SER A 31 -5.48 2.22 10.88
N THR A 32 -6.66 2.11 10.30
CA THR A 32 -6.81 1.62 8.94
C THR A 32 -6.54 2.76 7.97
N VAL A 33 -5.61 2.54 7.05
CA VAL A 33 -5.23 3.56 6.08
C VAL A 33 -5.24 3.01 4.66
N THR A 34 -6.10 2.04 4.38
CA THR A 34 -6.07 1.33 3.10
C THR A 34 -6.18 2.26 1.91
N VAL A 35 -7.19 3.11 1.90
CA VAL A 35 -7.42 4.00 0.77
C VAL A 35 -6.29 5.03 0.68
N GLU A 36 -5.94 5.61 1.79
CA GLU A 36 -4.88 6.61 1.82
C GLU A 36 -3.54 6.05 1.35
N ALA A 37 -3.21 4.83 1.80
CA ALA A 37 -1.94 4.23 1.44
C ALA A 37 -1.89 3.89 -0.04
N ILE A 38 -2.96 3.32 -0.58
CA ILE A 38 -3.00 2.96 -1.99
C ILE A 38 -2.96 4.23 -2.84
N SER A 39 -3.72 5.25 -2.44
CA SER A 39 -3.73 6.51 -3.18
C SER A 39 -2.37 7.18 -3.17
N ALA A 40 -1.72 7.18 -2.01
CA ALA A 40 -0.41 7.79 -1.90
C ALA A 40 0.62 7.04 -2.74
N ALA A 41 0.56 5.71 -2.73
CA ALA A 41 1.47 4.91 -3.52
C ALA A 41 1.27 5.17 -5.02
N ALA A 42 0.01 5.23 -5.45
CA ALA A 42 -0.29 5.50 -6.85
C ALA A 42 0.25 6.87 -7.26
N GLN A 43 0.01 7.86 -6.42
CA GLN A 43 0.48 9.20 -6.70
C GLN A 43 2.01 9.25 -6.79
N TYR A 44 2.67 8.56 -5.88
CA TYR A 44 4.13 8.51 -5.86
C TYR A 44 4.68 7.91 -7.16
N LEU A 45 4.07 6.80 -7.62
CA LEU A 45 4.52 6.15 -8.84
C LEU A 45 4.32 7.05 -10.06
N VAL A 46 3.19 7.73 -10.12
CA VAL A 46 2.91 8.60 -11.25
C VAL A 46 3.84 9.80 -11.27
N MET A 47 4.01 10.44 -10.13
CA MET A 47 4.82 11.66 -10.08
C MET A 47 6.29 11.41 -10.34
N ASN A 48 6.75 10.21 -10.05
CA ASN A 48 8.15 9.86 -10.28
C ASN A 48 8.35 9.03 -11.54
N ASP A 49 7.26 8.67 -12.22
CA ASP A 49 7.32 7.90 -13.46
C ASP A 49 8.13 6.64 -13.28
N ILE A 50 7.81 5.89 -12.26
CA ILE A 50 8.52 4.67 -11.94
C ILE A 50 7.54 3.55 -11.66
N CYS A 51 8.06 2.34 -11.64
CA CYS A 51 7.32 1.20 -11.14
C CYS A 51 8.22 0.51 -10.11
N MET A 52 7.63 -0.33 -9.30
CA MET A 52 8.37 -1.06 -8.29
C MET A 52 8.19 -2.55 -8.50
N VAL A 53 9.30 -3.27 -8.43
CA VAL A 53 9.28 -4.71 -8.56
C VAL A 53 9.53 -5.29 -7.18
N PHE A 54 8.74 -6.27 -6.78
CA PHE A 54 8.92 -6.89 -5.48
C PHE A 54 8.67 -8.38 -5.60
N GLU A 55 9.12 -9.11 -4.59
CA GLU A 55 9.01 -10.56 -4.58
C GLU A 55 8.18 -10.98 -3.38
N MET A 56 7.28 -11.91 -3.59
CA MET A 56 6.46 -12.42 -2.52
C MET A 56 6.15 -13.88 -2.80
N ASN A 57 6.38 -14.74 -1.82
CA ASN A 57 6.15 -16.17 -1.94
C ASN A 57 6.86 -16.78 -3.15
N GLY A 58 8.07 -16.32 -3.42
CA GLY A 58 8.87 -16.86 -4.51
C GLY A 58 8.48 -16.38 -5.88
N LYS A 59 7.55 -15.44 -5.97
CA LYS A 59 7.12 -14.90 -7.25
C LYS A 59 7.40 -13.41 -7.30
N ARG A 60 7.63 -12.93 -8.51
CA ARG A 60 7.95 -11.53 -8.71
C ARG A 60 6.72 -10.80 -9.24
N TYR A 61 6.51 -9.60 -8.72
CA TYR A 61 5.38 -8.77 -9.08
C TYR A 61 5.85 -7.36 -9.38
N ARG A 62 5.04 -6.65 -10.16
CA ARG A 62 5.32 -5.26 -10.47
C ARG A 62 4.14 -4.41 -10.01
N LEU A 63 4.44 -3.36 -9.27
CA LEU A 63 3.46 -2.36 -8.89
C LEU A 63 3.62 -1.18 -9.82
N GLN A 64 2.58 -0.85 -10.58
CA GLN A 64 2.69 0.14 -11.64
C GLN A 64 1.39 0.90 -11.78
N ALA A 65 1.49 2.20 -12.01
CA ALA A 65 0.34 3.03 -12.31
C ALA A 65 0.23 3.15 -13.82
N ILE A 66 -0.94 2.87 -14.38
CA ILE A 66 -1.15 2.88 -15.80
C ILE A 66 -2.26 3.86 -16.13
N GLU A 67 -1.96 4.81 -16.99
CA GLU A 67 -2.94 5.78 -17.40
C GLU A 67 -4.06 5.11 -18.19
N GLN A 68 -5.29 5.41 -17.84
CA GLN A 68 -6.45 4.86 -18.53
C GLN A 68 -7.03 5.91 -19.46
N GLU A 69 -7.61 5.44 -20.55
CA GLU A 69 -8.27 6.36 -21.46
C GLU A 69 -9.52 6.86 -20.85
N GLU A 70 -9.80 8.13 -21.15
CA GLU A 70 -10.90 8.76 -20.54
C GLU A 70 -12.21 8.38 -21.09
N ALA A 71 -12.27 7.77 -22.20
CA ALA A 71 -13.48 7.48 -22.85
C ALA A 71 -14.48 6.83 -22.02
N SER A 72 -14.08 6.42 -21.03
CA SER A 72 -14.97 5.72 -20.29
C SER A 72 -15.92 6.56 -19.63
N HIS A 73 -16.27 7.17 -19.62
CA HIS A 73 -17.16 7.68 -18.85
C HIS A 73 -18.31 8.02 -19.33
N ASP A 74 -18.32 7.78 -19.85
CA ASP A 74 -19.22 8.00 -20.19
C ASP A 74 -20.21 7.53 -20.07
N GLU A 75 -20.27 7.10 -19.91
CA GLU A 75 -20.99 6.75 -19.74
C GLU A 75 -21.68 6.91 -19.24
N ASN A 76 -21.92 6.96 -19.20
CA ASN A 76 -22.53 7.11 -18.75
C ASN A 76 -23.16 7.17 -18.69
#